data_ddb6a49af7a33bf673ec9dcc3dde60bb
#
_entry.id   ddb6a49af7a33bf673ec9dcc3dde60bb
#
_cell.length_a   1.000
_cell.length_b   1.000
_cell.length_c   1.000
_cell.angle_alpha   90.00
_cell.angle_beta   90.00
_cell.angle_gamma   90.00
#
_symmetry.space_group_name_H-M   'P 1'
#
loop_
_entity.id
_entity.type
_entity.pdbx_description
1 polymer ?
#
loop_
_entity_poly.entity_id
_entity_poly.type
_entity_poly.pdbx_seq_one_letter_code
_entity_poly.pdbx_strand_id
1 'polypeptide(L)'
;GEYPADMVICAVGFKPNAGLGENHLKLYKNGAYLVNRKQETSDPSVYAIGDCATLYDNARGRENYIALATNAVRSGIVAGHNICGTAVESLGVQGSSALGIYGYKLACTGLSLTAAEREGMAVSYEDYEDTQLPAFMEVENPKVKIRIVYKKEDKKIVGAQIGSSYDATAMIHFFSLAIQKGLTMAELPLVDLFFMPHFNQPYNYVTSAGLQWLNKELG
;
A
#
# COMPACT_ATOMS: atom_id res chain seq x y z
N GLY A 1 18.48 -15.17 -22.10
CA GLY A 1 19.38 -16.32 -22.05
C GLY A 1 18.58 -17.62 -21.99
N GLU A 2 19.19 -18.72 -22.32
CA GLU A 2 18.63 -20.07 -22.17
C GLU A 2 19.12 -20.67 -20.86
N TYR A 3 18.22 -21.28 -20.09
CA TYR A 3 18.53 -21.92 -18.83
C TYR A 3 18.06 -23.38 -18.89
N PRO A 4 18.94 -24.37 -18.80
CA PRO A 4 18.54 -25.78 -18.73
C PRO A 4 17.75 -26.02 -17.44
N ALA A 5 16.62 -26.70 -17.54
CA ALA A 5 15.76 -27.00 -16.40
C ALA A 5 14.97 -28.28 -16.64
N ASP A 6 14.85 -29.13 -15.61
CA ASP A 6 14.01 -30.33 -15.63
C ASP A 6 12.53 -30.00 -15.37
N MET A 7 12.28 -28.87 -14.74
CA MET A 7 10.92 -28.39 -14.44
C MET A 7 10.88 -26.85 -14.52
N VAL A 8 9.79 -26.31 -15.07
CA VAL A 8 9.51 -24.87 -15.10
C VAL A 8 8.21 -24.61 -14.38
N ILE A 9 8.23 -23.72 -13.37
CA ILE A 9 7.04 -23.28 -12.64
C ILE A 9 6.61 -21.92 -13.19
N CYS A 10 5.39 -21.87 -13.78
CA CYS A 10 4.80 -20.64 -14.28
C CYS A 10 3.89 -20.02 -13.20
N ALA A 11 4.33 -18.92 -12.56
CA ALA A 11 3.60 -18.21 -11.51
C ALA A 11 3.51 -16.71 -11.85
N VAL A 12 3.03 -16.41 -13.07
CA VAL A 12 3.05 -15.05 -13.67
C VAL A 12 1.74 -14.27 -13.52
N GLY A 13 0.92 -14.63 -12.54
CA GLY A 13 -0.32 -13.93 -12.22
C GLY A 13 -1.58 -14.77 -12.43
N PHE A 14 -2.72 -14.11 -12.27
CA PHE A 14 -4.05 -14.72 -12.30
C PHE A 14 -5.07 -13.76 -12.91
N LYS A 15 -6.25 -14.29 -13.24
CA LYS A 15 -7.40 -13.52 -13.73
C LYS A 15 -8.55 -13.63 -12.74
N PRO A 16 -9.40 -12.59 -12.59
CA PRO A 16 -10.60 -12.69 -11.78
C PRO A 16 -11.56 -13.74 -12.38
N ASN A 17 -12.14 -14.56 -11.50
CA ASN A 17 -13.16 -15.51 -11.92
C ASN A 17 -14.55 -14.87 -11.81
N ALA A 18 -15.02 -14.26 -12.89
CA ALA A 18 -16.27 -13.51 -12.96
C ALA A 18 -17.30 -14.13 -13.93
N GLY A 19 -17.08 -15.35 -14.42
CA GLY A 19 -17.93 -16.00 -15.43
C GLY A 19 -19.40 -16.15 -15.03
N LEU A 20 -19.71 -16.22 -13.73
CA LEU A 20 -21.07 -16.38 -13.25
C LEU A 20 -22.01 -15.21 -13.63
N GLY A 21 -21.50 -14.00 -13.63
CA GLY A 21 -22.29 -12.77 -13.87
C GLY A 21 -21.76 -11.88 -15.00
N GLU A 22 -20.82 -12.34 -15.82
CA GLU A 22 -20.13 -11.51 -16.82
C GLU A 22 -21.07 -10.87 -17.87
N ASN A 23 -22.18 -11.53 -18.17
CA ASN A 23 -23.15 -11.04 -19.17
C ASN A 23 -24.24 -10.12 -18.58
N HIS A 24 -24.27 -9.94 -17.26
CA HIS A 24 -25.34 -9.23 -16.55
C HIS A 24 -24.84 -8.08 -15.68
N LEU A 25 -23.57 -8.15 -15.24
CA LEU A 25 -22.99 -7.19 -14.31
C LEU A 25 -21.88 -6.37 -14.99
N LYS A 26 -21.70 -5.14 -14.56
CA LYS A 26 -20.59 -4.30 -15.03
C LYS A 26 -19.24 -4.86 -14.57
N LEU A 27 -18.31 -4.92 -15.52
CA LEU A 27 -16.96 -5.42 -15.26
C LEU A 27 -15.94 -4.30 -15.36
N TYR A 28 -14.87 -4.44 -14.60
CA TYR A 28 -13.65 -3.66 -14.73
C TYR A 28 -12.82 -4.15 -15.93
N LYS A 29 -11.85 -3.36 -16.40
CA LYS A 29 -11.04 -3.62 -17.60
C LYS A 29 -10.34 -4.99 -17.66
N ASN A 30 -10.12 -5.65 -16.51
CA ASN A 30 -9.51 -6.98 -16.44
C ASN A 30 -10.53 -8.11 -16.24
N GLY A 31 -11.84 -7.81 -16.29
CA GLY A 31 -12.92 -8.75 -16.11
C GLY A 31 -13.42 -8.94 -14.66
N ALA A 32 -12.85 -8.23 -13.66
CA ALA A 32 -13.38 -8.26 -12.30
C ALA A 32 -14.73 -7.54 -12.22
N TYR A 33 -15.60 -7.97 -11.31
CA TYR A 33 -16.85 -7.25 -11.04
C TYR A 33 -16.56 -5.85 -10.51
N LEU A 34 -17.16 -4.85 -11.14
CA LEU A 34 -17.09 -3.47 -10.65
C LEU A 34 -18.08 -3.31 -9.50
N VAL A 35 -17.59 -2.93 -8.33
CA VAL A 35 -18.40 -2.73 -7.13
C VAL A 35 -18.17 -1.34 -6.53
N ASN A 36 -19.17 -0.86 -5.78
CA ASN A 36 -19.07 0.36 -4.99
C ASN A 36 -18.40 0.09 -3.61
N ARG A 37 -18.34 1.11 -2.74
CA ARG A 37 -17.76 0.98 -1.39
C ARG A 37 -18.55 0.10 -0.43
N LYS A 38 -19.78 -0.31 -0.78
CA LYS A 38 -20.59 -1.27 -0.03
C LYS A 38 -20.43 -2.69 -0.54
N GLN A 39 -19.62 -2.90 -1.57
CA GLN A 39 -19.43 -4.16 -2.32
C GLN A 39 -20.66 -4.56 -3.15
N GLU A 40 -21.58 -3.62 -3.44
CA GLU A 40 -22.69 -3.80 -4.36
C GLU A 40 -22.17 -3.70 -5.80
N THR A 41 -22.63 -4.61 -6.66
CA THR A 41 -22.37 -4.60 -8.11
C THR A 41 -23.27 -3.58 -8.83
N SER A 42 -23.37 -3.67 -10.15
CA SER A 42 -24.34 -2.89 -10.93
C SER A 42 -25.79 -3.31 -10.71
N ASP A 43 -26.03 -4.48 -10.13
CA ASP A 43 -27.32 -4.92 -9.58
C ASP A 43 -27.25 -4.79 -8.05
N PRO A 44 -28.10 -3.96 -7.43
CA PRO A 44 -28.04 -3.71 -5.97
C PRO A 44 -28.40 -4.94 -5.13
N SER A 45 -28.97 -5.98 -5.73
CA SER A 45 -29.26 -7.26 -5.08
C SER A 45 -28.08 -8.23 -5.10
N VAL A 46 -26.99 -7.89 -5.82
CA VAL A 46 -25.82 -8.73 -6.01
C VAL A 46 -24.56 -8.06 -5.46
N TYR A 47 -23.89 -8.78 -4.57
CA TYR A 47 -22.61 -8.37 -3.99
C TYR A 47 -21.46 -9.19 -4.58
N ALA A 48 -20.29 -8.55 -4.76
CA ALA A 48 -19.08 -9.26 -5.16
C ALA A 48 -17.91 -8.88 -4.24
N ILE A 49 -17.14 -9.90 -3.83
CA ILE A 49 -16.06 -9.77 -2.84
C ILE A 49 -14.83 -10.57 -3.26
N GLY A 50 -13.71 -10.31 -2.62
CA GLY A 50 -12.46 -11.05 -2.84
C GLY A 50 -11.86 -10.80 -4.22
N ASP A 51 -11.15 -11.81 -4.72
CA ASP A 51 -10.32 -11.69 -5.92
C ASP A 51 -11.10 -11.59 -7.24
N CYS A 52 -12.43 -11.71 -7.22
CA CYS A 52 -13.27 -11.49 -8.39
C CYS A 52 -13.83 -10.05 -8.49
N ALA A 53 -13.59 -9.19 -7.49
CA ALA A 53 -14.17 -7.84 -7.41
C ALA A 53 -13.10 -6.75 -7.36
N THR A 54 -13.49 -5.53 -7.76
CA THR A 54 -12.69 -4.32 -7.54
C THR A 54 -12.78 -3.82 -6.11
N LEU A 55 -11.91 -2.87 -5.76
CA LEU A 55 -11.93 -2.13 -4.49
C LEU A 55 -11.60 -0.67 -4.75
N TYR A 56 -12.03 0.22 -3.89
CA TYR A 56 -11.62 1.62 -3.97
C TYR A 56 -10.16 1.76 -3.51
N ASP A 57 -9.32 2.25 -4.41
CA ASP A 57 -7.90 2.49 -4.17
C ASP A 57 -7.68 3.94 -3.74
N ASN A 58 -7.27 4.15 -2.49
CA ASN A 58 -7.11 5.49 -1.93
C ASN A 58 -5.96 6.28 -2.58
N ALA A 59 -4.89 5.59 -2.99
CA ALA A 59 -3.75 6.24 -3.66
C ALA A 59 -4.14 6.76 -5.06
N ARG A 60 -5.05 6.06 -5.74
CA ARG A 60 -5.56 6.41 -7.07
C ARG A 60 -6.83 7.25 -7.03
N GLY A 61 -7.56 7.23 -5.92
CA GLY A 61 -8.84 7.93 -5.78
C GLY A 61 -9.98 7.34 -6.62
N ARG A 62 -9.91 6.05 -6.98
CA ARG A 62 -10.88 5.36 -7.84
C ARG A 62 -10.87 3.85 -7.61
N GLU A 63 -11.86 3.17 -8.19
CA GLU A 63 -11.91 1.71 -8.21
C GLU A 63 -10.69 1.13 -8.95
N ASN A 64 -10.13 0.08 -8.38
CA ASN A 64 -8.99 -0.65 -8.93
C ASN A 64 -9.06 -2.12 -8.54
N TYR A 65 -8.31 -2.95 -9.26
CA TYR A 65 -8.19 -4.38 -8.96
C TYR A 65 -6.93 -4.63 -8.13
N ILE A 66 -7.12 -5.03 -6.86
CA ILE A 66 -6.05 -5.31 -5.90
C ILE A 66 -6.39 -6.59 -5.14
N ALA A 67 -6.04 -7.73 -5.74
CA ALA A 67 -6.32 -9.06 -5.20
C ALA A 67 -5.27 -9.41 -4.13
N LEU A 68 -5.68 -9.32 -2.88
CA LEU A 68 -4.92 -9.69 -1.68
C LEU A 68 -5.86 -10.34 -0.67
N ALA A 69 -5.42 -11.40 -0.01
CA ALA A 69 -6.21 -12.14 0.98
C ALA A 69 -6.83 -11.23 2.06
N THR A 70 -6.07 -10.26 2.56
CA THR A 70 -6.56 -9.27 3.54
C THR A 70 -7.64 -8.35 2.98
N ASN A 71 -7.61 -8.05 1.69
CA ASN A 71 -8.65 -7.30 0.99
C ASN A 71 -9.91 -8.15 0.81
N ALA A 72 -9.76 -9.43 0.48
CA ALA A 72 -10.87 -10.37 0.39
C ALA A 72 -11.64 -10.46 1.72
N VAL A 73 -10.94 -10.61 2.85
CA VAL A 73 -11.56 -10.62 4.19
C VAL A 73 -12.32 -9.32 4.47
N ARG A 74 -11.68 -8.15 4.23
CA ARG A 74 -12.35 -6.85 4.47
C ARG A 74 -13.57 -6.64 3.60
N SER A 75 -13.51 -7.01 2.32
CA SER A 75 -14.67 -6.92 1.42
C SER A 75 -15.82 -7.84 1.87
N GLY A 76 -15.50 -9.03 2.39
CA GLY A 76 -16.47 -9.94 2.98
C GLY A 76 -17.16 -9.36 4.22
N ILE A 77 -16.41 -8.69 5.11
CA ILE A 77 -16.97 -8.00 6.27
C ILE A 77 -17.95 -6.90 5.83
N VAL A 78 -17.54 -6.06 4.88
CA VAL A 78 -18.40 -4.96 4.36
C VAL A 78 -19.67 -5.51 3.73
N ALA A 79 -19.57 -6.50 2.84
CA ALA A 79 -20.73 -7.09 2.20
C ALA A 79 -21.65 -7.77 3.21
N GLY A 80 -21.12 -8.56 4.15
CA GLY A 80 -21.89 -9.25 5.16
C GLY A 80 -22.74 -8.31 6.01
N HIS A 81 -22.17 -7.19 6.47
CA HIS A 81 -22.92 -6.18 7.22
C HIS A 81 -24.03 -5.55 6.37
N ASN A 82 -23.74 -5.16 5.12
CA ASN A 82 -24.74 -4.55 4.25
C ASN A 82 -25.90 -5.49 3.91
N ILE A 83 -25.60 -6.78 3.65
CA ILE A 83 -26.62 -7.81 3.41
C ILE A 83 -27.53 -7.98 4.65
N CYS A 84 -26.97 -7.85 5.86
CA CYS A 84 -27.74 -7.93 7.10
C CYS A 84 -28.40 -6.61 7.52
N GLY A 85 -28.41 -5.58 6.67
CA GLY A 85 -29.06 -4.30 6.91
C GLY A 85 -28.27 -3.28 7.74
N THR A 86 -27.01 -3.60 8.09
CA THR A 86 -26.11 -2.65 8.77
C THR A 86 -25.25 -1.92 7.71
N ALA A 87 -25.53 -0.64 7.49
CA ALA A 87 -24.82 0.15 6.48
C ALA A 87 -23.35 0.36 6.87
N VAL A 88 -22.43 -0.25 6.12
CA VAL A 88 -20.98 -0.12 6.26
C VAL A 88 -20.36 0.17 4.90
N GLU A 89 -19.49 1.17 4.84
CA GLU A 89 -18.70 1.47 3.66
C GLU A 89 -17.23 1.13 3.86
N SER A 90 -16.61 0.58 2.82
CA SER A 90 -15.17 0.37 2.78
C SER A 90 -14.43 1.70 2.89
N LEU A 91 -13.41 1.76 3.74
CA LEU A 91 -12.51 2.91 3.81
C LEU A 91 -11.55 3.00 2.62
N GLY A 92 -11.64 2.06 1.69
CA GLY A 92 -10.69 1.88 0.61
C GLY A 92 -9.45 1.10 1.06
N VAL A 93 -8.57 0.83 0.10
CA VAL A 93 -7.35 0.04 0.30
C VAL A 93 -6.14 0.72 -0.37
N GLN A 94 -4.93 0.30 0.00
CA GLN A 94 -3.68 0.81 -0.55
C GLN A 94 -2.81 -0.30 -1.17
N GLY A 95 -3.25 -1.56 -1.08
CA GLY A 95 -2.47 -2.69 -1.60
C GLY A 95 -1.19 -2.97 -0.80
N SER A 96 -1.28 -2.88 0.54
CA SER A 96 -0.12 -3.14 1.41
C SER A 96 0.33 -4.59 1.33
N SER A 97 1.62 -4.80 1.12
CA SER A 97 2.22 -6.12 1.03
C SER A 97 3.66 -6.13 1.55
N ALA A 98 4.17 -7.31 1.87
CA ALA A 98 5.57 -7.50 2.27
C ALA A 98 6.14 -8.78 1.66
N LEU A 99 7.45 -8.82 1.50
CA LEU A 99 8.22 -9.94 0.98
C LEU A 99 9.51 -10.11 1.78
N GLY A 100 9.83 -11.34 2.17
CA GLY A 100 11.12 -11.72 2.71
C GLY A 100 11.90 -12.53 1.69
N ILE A 101 13.15 -12.14 1.40
CA ILE A 101 14.02 -12.85 0.47
C ILE A 101 15.47 -12.84 0.98
N TYR A 102 16.07 -14.01 1.19
CA TYR A 102 17.45 -14.16 1.67
C TYR A 102 17.82 -13.25 2.85
N GLY A 103 16.93 -13.14 3.86
CA GLY A 103 17.14 -12.31 5.04
C GLY A 103 16.80 -10.83 4.87
N TYR A 104 16.65 -10.36 3.64
CA TYR A 104 16.18 -8.98 3.38
C TYR A 104 14.66 -8.93 3.33
N LYS A 105 14.07 -7.91 3.94
CA LYS A 105 12.62 -7.71 4.05
C LYS A 105 12.22 -6.45 3.33
N LEU A 106 11.20 -6.56 2.51
CA LEU A 106 10.63 -5.45 1.74
C LEU A 106 9.15 -5.32 2.10
N ALA A 107 8.69 -4.12 2.31
CA ALA A 107 7.27 -3.82 2.48
C ALA A 107 6.89 -2.63 1.62
N CYS A 108 5.66 -2.64 1.08
CA CYS A 108 5.15 -1.54 0.28
C CYS A 108 3.66 -1.30 0.52
N THR A 109 3.24 -0.07 0.25
CA THR A 109 1.83 0.34 0.26
C THR A 109 1.61 1.47 -0.73
N GLY A 110 0.43 1.57 -1.32
CA GLY A 110 0.10 2.56 -2.33
C GLY A 110 0.87 2.34 -3.63
N LEU A 111 1.28 3.42 -4.25
CA LEU A 111 1.92 3.45 -5.57
C LEU A 111 3.45 3.49 -5.46
N SER A 112 4.13 2.70 -6.27
CA SER A 112 5.52 3.01 -6.59
C SER A 112 5.59 4.22 -7.52
N LEU A 113 6.76 4.88 -7.58
CA LEU A 113 6.98 5.99 -8.51
C LEU A 113 6.62 5.61 -9.95
N THR A 114 7.16 4.50 -10.44
CA THR A 114 6.89 4.00 -11.80
C THR A 114 5.41 3.69 -12.03
N ALA A 115 4.69 3.17 -11.03
CA ALA A 115 3.25 2.90 -11.17
C ALA A 115 2.45 4.20 -11.26
N ALA A 116 2.78 5.20 -10.46
CA ALA A 116 2.13 6.51 -10.50
C ALA A 116 2.39 7.24 -11.83
N GLU A 117 3.62 7.21 -12.32
CA GLU A 117 4.01 7.80 -13.60
C GLU A 117 3.29 7.13 -14.79
N ARG A 118 3.18 5.80 -14.80
CA ARG A 118 2.40 5.06 -15.83
C ARG A 118 0.93 5.44 -15.87
N GLU A 119 0.39 5.92 -14.77
CA GLU A 119 -0.99 6.41 -14.67
C GLU A 119 -1.12 7.91 -14.99
N GLY A 120 -0.02 8.56 -15.38
CA GLY A 120 0.01 9.98 -15.72
C GLY A 120 -0.09 10.91 -14.50
N MET A 121 0.18 10.42 -13.29
CA MET A 121 0.13 11.23 -12.08
C MET A 121 1.38 12.11 -11.98
N ALA A 122 1.18 13.39 -11.67
CA ALA A 122 2.27 14.32 -11.37
C ALA A 122 2.80 14.06 -9.95
N VAL A 123 3.78 13.17 -9.83
CA VAL A 123 4.35 12.74 -8.56
C VAL A 123 5.83 13.09 -8.44
N SER A 124 6.33 13.09 -7.20
CA SER A 124 7.74 13.10 -6.86
C SER A 124 7.99 12.09 -5.75
N TYR A 125 9.23 11.96 -5.32
CA TYR A 125 9.59 11.03 -4.25
C TYR A 125 10.69 11.59 -3.36
N GLU A 126 10.78 11.05 -2.15
CA GLU A 126 11.87 11.27 -1.21
C GLU A 126 12.47 9.92 -0.83
N ASP A 127 13.78 9.80 -0.97
CA ASP A 127 14.57 8.65 -0.51
C ASP A 127 15.32 9.02 0.75
N TYR A 128 15.26 8.14 1.73
CA TYR A 128 16.00 8.29 2.98
C TYR A 128 16.54 6.93 3.46
N GLU A 129 17.66 6.97 4.16
CA GLU A 129 18.28 5.77 4.73
C GLU A 129 18.86 6.11 6.09
N ASP A 130 18.53 5.33 7.12
CA ASP A 130 19.09 5.46 8.45
C ASP A 130 19.02 4.12 9.19
N THR A 131 19.64 4.02 10.36
CA THR A 131 19.53 2.85 11.24
C THR A 131 18.29 2.95 12.12
N GLN A 132 17.77 1.79 12.58
CA GLN A 132 16.61 1.76 13.48
C GLN A 132 16.97 2.30 14.86
N LEU A 133 18.15 1.95 15.38
CA LEU A 133 18.59 2.25 16.74
C LEU A 133 19.71 3.29 16.74
N PRO A 134 19.89 4.03 17.87
CA PRO A 134 21.04 4.93 18.03
C PRO A 134 22.38 4.20 17.92
N ALA A 135 23.40 4.89 17.42
CA ALA A 135 24.74 4.32 17.17
C ALA A 135 25.45 3.81 18.46
N PHE A 136 25.06 4.31 19.63
CA PHE A 136 25.63 3.86 20.91
C PHE A 136 25.05 2.51 21.39
N MET A 137 24.03 1.98 20.71
CA MET A 137 23.53 0.64 20.99
C MET A 137 24.46 -0.38 20.34
N GLU A 138 25.15 -1.17 21.16
CA GLU A 138 26.13 -2.19 20.72
C GLU A 138 25.43 -3.47 20.27
N VAL A 139 24.55 -3.37 19.27
CA VAL A 139 23.79 -4.49 18.67
C VAL A 139 23.81 -4.38 17.16
N GLU A 140 23.45 -5.45 16.47
CA GLU A 140 23.25 -5.40 15.02
C GLU A 140 22.18 -4.37 14.68
N ASN A 141 22.55 -3.37 13.91
CA ASN A 141 21.71 -2.22 13.60
C ASN A 141 21.78 -1.88 12.10
N PRO A 142 21.21 -2.72 11.25
CA PRO A 142 21.26 -2.52 9.81
C PRO A 142 20.43 -1.30 9.39
N LYS A 143 20.81 -0.74 8.25
CA LYS A 143 20.11 0.40 7.68
C LYS A 143 18.73 0.01 7.18
N VAL A 144 17.77 0.89 7.41
CA VAL A 144 16.44 0.89 6.85
C VAL A 144 16.40 1.91 5.71
N LYS A 145 16.06 1.46 4.52
CA LYS A 145 15.86 2.30 3.34
C LYS A 145 14.37 2.56 3.16
N ILE A 146 14.02 3.80 2.92
CA ILE A 146 12.65 4.21 2.68
C ILE A 146 12.56 5.07 1.42
N ARG A 147 11.54 4.81 0.60
CA ARG A 147 11.08 5.70 -0.46
C ARG A 147 9.64 6.10 -0.19
N ILE A 148 9.35 7.40 -0.23
CA ILE A 148 8.01 7.95 -0.08
C ILE A 148 7.65 8.64 -1.38
N VAL A 149 6.51 8.25 -1.98
CA VAL A 149 5.99 8.84 -3.22
C VAL A 149 4.82 9.76 -2.87
N TYR A 150 4.84 10.98 -3.39
CA TYR A 150 3.86 12.01 -3.10
C TYR A 150 3.45 12.80 -4.34
N LYS A 151 2.24 13.37 -4.34
CA LYS A 151 1.75 14.24 -5.39
C LYS A 151 2.48 15.59 -5.37
N LYS A 152 2.83 16.12 -6.54
CA LYS A 152 3.49 17.43 -6.65
C LYS A 152 2.56 18.59 -6.27
N GLU A 153 1.25 18.46 -6.53
CA GLU A 153 0.27 19.51 -6.34
C GLU A 153 -0.02 19.84 -4.87
N ASP A 154 -0.36 18.82 -4.07
CA ASP A 154 -0.82 18.97 -2.69
C ASP A 154 0.08 18.25 -1.67
N LYS A 155 1.19 17.69 -2.12
CA LYS A 155 2.21 16.98 -1.32
C LYS A 155 1.67 15.76 -0.56
N LYS A 156 0.45 15.30 -0.87
CA LYS A 156 -0.13 14.09 -0.26
C LYS A 156 0.66 12.84 -0.63
N ILE A 157 0.91 12.04 0.38
CA ILE A 157 1.58 10.74 0.25
C ILE A 157 0.63 9.78 -0.49
N VAL A 158 1.14 9.15 -1.55
CA VAL A 158 0.40 8.16 -2.35
C VAL A 158 1.08 6.82 -2.41
N GLY A 159 2.28 6.69 -1.86
CA GLY A 159 2.99 5.42 -1.78
C GLY A 159 4.19 5.45 -0.87
N ALA A 160 4.56 4.28 -0.35
CA ALA A 160 5.80 4.08 0.39
C ALA A 160 6.36 2.67 0.16
N GLN A 161 7.70 2.56 0.17
CA GLN A 161 8.44 1.31 0.12
C GLN A 161 9.50 1.34 1.23
N ILE A 162 9.64 0.26 1.97
CA ILE A 162 10.63 0.10 3.05
C ILE A 162 11.42 -1.19 2.81
N GLY A 163 12.72 -1.13 2.97
CA GLY A 163 13.59 -2.29 2.80
C GLY A 163 14.74 -2.33 3.79
N SER A 164 14.97 -3.49 4.43
CA SER A 164 16.08 -3.70 5.39
C SER A 164 16.29 -5.20 5.65
N SER A 165 17.44 -5.58 6.16
CA SER A 165 17.63 -6.84 6.89
C SER A 165 17.04 -6.79 8.30
N TYR A 166 16.90 -5.62 8.92
CA TYR A 166 16.05 -5.41 10.08
C TYR A 166 14.56 -5.58 9.73
N ASP A 167 13.76 -6.07 10.65
CA ASP A 167 12.32 -6.18 10.40
C ASP A 167 11.59 -4.86 10.67
N ALA A 168 11.58 -4.00 9.67
CA ALA A 168 10.84 -2.74 9.66
C ALA A 168 9.48 -2.83 8.94
N THR A 169 9.02 -4.05 8.60
CA THR A 169 7.82 -4.25 7.76
C THR A 169 6.55 -3.67 8.38
N ALA A 170 6.42 -3.71 9.70
CA ALA A 170 5.25 -3.15 10.40
C ALA A 170 5.08 -1.64 10.20
N MET A 171 6.17 -0.90 9.94
CA MET A 171 6.11 0.54 9.69
C MET A 171 5.33 0.88 8.40
N ILE A 172 5.17 -0.06 7.49
CA ILE A 172 4.37 0.19 6.28
C ILE A 172 2.89 0.46 6.59
N HIS A 173 2.38 -0.03 7.71
CA HIS A 173 1.00 0.22 8.14
C HIS A 173 0.76 1.69 8.51
N PHE A 174 1.77 2.37 9.03
CA PHE A 174 1.73 3.82 9.23
C PHE A 174 1.48 4.54 7.90
N PHE A 175 2.23 4.20 6.85
CA PHE A 175 2.04 4.79 5.52
C PHE A 175 0.71 4.39 4.86
N SER A 176 0.23 3.18 5.11
CA SER A 176 -1.10 2.78 4.67
C SER A 176 -2.18 3.69 5.26
N LEU A 177 -2.11 3.98 6.57
CA LEU A 177 -3.01 4.91 7.24
C LEU A 177 -2.80 6.36 6.76
N ALA A 178 -1.54 6.78 6.57
CA ALA A 178 -1.20 8.11 6.04
C ALA A 178 -1.87 8.37 4.67
N ILE A 179 -1.78 7.41 3.74
CA ILE A 179 -2.45 7.49 2.44
C ILE A 179 -3.98 7.56 2.60
N GLN A 180 -4.55 6.69 3.44
CA GLN A 180 -5.98 6.66 3.69
C GLN A 180 -6.52 7.98 4.27
N LYS A 181 -5.72 8.68 5.06
CA LYS A 181 -6.07 9.97 5.68
C LYS A 181 -5.61 11.18 4.88
N GLY A 182 -4.88 10.98 3.79
CA GLY A 182 -4.37 12.06 2.95
C GLY A 182 -3.27 12.89 3.60
N LEU A 183 -2.43 12.26 4.45
CA LEU A 183 -1.28 12.91 5.09
C LEU A 183 -0.34 13.46 4.01
N THR A 184 0.23 14.64 4.28
CA THR A 184 1.18 15.30 3.40
C THR A 184 2.62 15.10 3.86
N MET A 185 3.59 15.36 2.96
CA MET A 185 5.01 15.35 3.30
C MET A 185 5.38 16.41 4.36
N ALA A 186 4.67 17.53 4.42
CA ALA A 186 4.91 18.60 5.40
C ALA A 186 4.46 18.20 6.82
N GLU A 187 3.45 17.35 6.94
CA GLU A 187 2.96 16.83 8.22
C GLU A 187 3.81 15.68 8.75
N LEU A 188 4.48 14.95 7.87
CA LEU A 188 5.23 13.74 8.22
C LEU A 188 6.26 13.94 9.34
N PRO A 189 7.11 15.02 9.35
CA PRO A 189 8.08 15.25 10.43
C PRO A 189 7.45 15.61 11.77
N LEU A 190 6.15 15.93 11.81
CA LEU A 190 5.43 16.36 13.02
C LEU A 190 4.60 15.23 13.64
N VAL A 191 4.64 14.04 13.06
CA VAL A 191 3.93 12.87 13.61
C VAL A 191 4.55 12.49 14.95
N ASP A 192 3.70 12.26 15.95
CA ASP A 192 4.10 11.81 17.29
C ASP A 192 4.60 10.36 17.25
N LEU A 193 5.91 10.19 17.17
CA LEU A 193 6.60 8.91 17.27
C LEU A 193 7.43 8.88 18.56
N PHE A 194 7.28 7.83 19.35
CA PHE A 194 8.01 7.69 20.60
C PHE A 194 9.54 7.53 20.38
N PHE A 195 10.32 7.92 21.37
CA PHE A 195 11.73 7.59 21.50
C PHE A 195 11.99 6.69 22.70
N MET A 196 12.67 5.59 22.45
CA MET A 196 13.31 4.74 23.44
C MET A 196 14.51 4.06 22.80
N PRO A 197 15.74 4.21 23.34
CA PRO A 197 16.98 3.77 22.65
C PRO A 197 16.98 2.30 22.22
N HIS A 198 16.30 1.42 22.95
CA HIS A 198 16.17 0.00 22.62
C HIS A 198 15.22 -0.29 21.46
N PHE A 199 14.44 0.69 21.02
CA PHE A 199 13.42 0.49 20.00
C PHE A 199 13.56 1.45 18.82
N ASN A 200 14.05 2.67 19.06
CA ASN A 200 14.02 3.72 18.04
C ASN A 200 15.08 4.78 18.25
N GLN A 201 15.37 5.56 17.21
CA GLN A 201 16.11 6.80 17.31
C GLN A 201 15.22 7.96 17.81
N PRO A 202 15.80 9.07 18.38
CA PRO A 202 15.05 10.27 18.73
C PRO A 202 14.28 10.85 17.55
N TYR A 203 14.89 10.82 16.37
CA TYR A 203 14.26 11.11 15.08
C TYR A 203 14.31 9.82 14.25
N ASN A 204 13.17 9.18 14.13
CA ASN A 204 13.02 7.97 13.33
C ASN A 204 13.25 8.28 11.84
N TYR A 205 13.70 7.28 11.07
CA TYR A 205 13.89 7.43 9.62
C TYR A 205 12.64 7.95 8.87
N VAL A 206 11.43 7.76 9.42
CA VAL A 206 10.18 8.31 8.87
C VAL A 206 10.14 9.83 9.05
N THR A 207 10.31 10.31 10.29
CA THR A 207 10.35 11.77 10.58
C THR A 207 11.53 12.45 9.92
N SER A 208 12.70 11.79 9.90
CA SER A 208 13.90 12.29 9.25
C SER A 208 13.75 12.42 7.73
N ALA A 209 13.06 11.49 7.07
CA ALA A 209 12.71 11.61 5.66
C ALA A 209 11.82 12.84 5.40
N GLY A 210 10.83 13.08 6.27
CA GLY A 210 9.98 14.27 6.21
C GLY A 210 10.76 15.57 6.43
N LEU A 211 11.68 15.59 7.40
CA LEU A 211 12.56 16.75 7.67
C LEU A 211 13.51 17.02 6.50
N GLN A 212 14.10 15.98 5.92
CA GLN A 212 14.96 16.14 4.73
C GLN A 212 14.18 16.76 3.58
N TRP A 213 12.96 16.29 3.34
CA TRP A 213 12.07 16.86 2.33
C TRP A 213 11.74 18.32 2.63
N LEU A 214 11.34 18.65 3.87
CA LEU A 214 10.97 20.00 4.29
C LEU A 214 12.15 20.99 4.11
N ASN A 215 13.35 20.58 4.46
CA ASN A 215 14.55 21.40 4.29
C ASN A 215 14.87 21.67 2.80
N LYS A 216 14.56 20.74 1.89
CA LYS A 216 14.71 20.95 0.45
C LYS A 216 13.67 21.91 -0.13
N GLU A 217 12.46 21.94 0.41
CA GLU A 217 11.40 22.85 -0.05
C GLU A 217 11.57 24.28 0.48
N LEU A 218 12.28 24.45 1.62
CA LEU A 218 12.52 25.77 2.26
C LEU A 218 13.85 26.42 1.83
N GLY A 219 14.79 25.67 1.27
CA GLY A 219 16.11 26.15 0.80
C GLY A 219 16.15 26.40 -0.67
#